data_bde35472323dceb89a1c10dab5750a6b
#
_entry.id   bde35472323dceb89a1c10dab5750a6b
#
_cell.length_a   1.000
_cell.length_b   1.000
_cell.length_c   1.000
_cell.angle_alpha   90.00
_cell.angle_beta   90.00
_cell.angle_gamma   90.00
#
_symmetry.space_group_name_H-M   'P 1'
#
loop_
_entity.id
_entity.type
_entity.pdbx_description
1 polymer ?
#
loop_
_entity_poly.entity_id
_entity_poly.type
_entity_poly.pdbx_seq_one_letter_code
_entity_poly.pdbx_strand_id
1 'polypeptide(L)'
;YGFHVQREHVFATLDGAAAGPVAEGNVGGGTGMTAYEFKAGIGTASRLVTIAEERYTLGVLVQANHGERAQLLVAGVPVGREIGDHMPVIHQRNEWERQGSIIIVIGTDAPLLPTQLKAVAKRAALGLARTGSIGGYSSGDIFIAFSTAPLKQERAGYLQVSMLDYQQINPIFAAAVQATDEAIINALVAAETMSGINDNTFYALPHARLRQVLRKYRRLATPKRVARPPAKAQWE
;
A
#
# COMPACT_ATOMS: atom_id res chain seq x y z
N TYR A 1 -26.07 -7.22 -5.29
CA TYR A 1 -25.50 -5.96 -5.82
C TYR A 1 -26.36 -4.81 -5.34
N GLY A 2 -25.75 -3.75 -4.79
CA GLY A 2 -26.42 -2.54 -4.32
C GLY A 2 -25.46 -1.38 -4.15
N PHE A 3 -25.98 -0.16 -4.18
CA PHE A 3 -25.23 1.05 -3.88
C PHE A 3 -25.11 1.21 -2.35
N HIS A 4 -24.16 0.48 -1.75
CA HIS A 4 -23.99 0.44 -0.30
C HIS A 4 -23.30 1.69 0.27
N VAL A 5 -22.48 2.39 -0.53
CA VAL A 5 -21.88 3.66 -0.13
C VAL A 5 -22.89 4.78 -0.33
N GLN A 6 -23.26 5.43 0.77
CA GLN A 6 -24.22 6.52 0.83
C GLN A 6 -23.51 7.83 1.22
N ARG A 7 -24.17 8.96 1.07
CA ARG A 7 -23.65 10.30 1.39
C ARG A 7 -23.19 10.39 2.85
N GLU A 8 -23.93 9.76 3.75
CA GLU A 8 -23.66 9.75 5.21
C GLU A 8 -22.32 9.05 5.51
N HIS A 9 -21.96 8.01 4.77
CA HIS A 9 -20.68 7.33 4.89
C HIS A 9 -19.50 8.25 4.54
N VAL A 10 -19.68 9.12 3.53
CA VAL A 10 -18.65 10.09 3.14
C VAL A 10 -18.42 11.11 4.26
N PHE A 11 -19.50 11.68 4.82
CA PHE A 11 -19.39 12.63 5.93
C PHE A 11 -18.81 11.96 7.18
N ALA A 12 -19.31 10.79 7.56
CA ALA A 12 -18.79 10.05 8.71
C ALA A 12 -17.29 9.74 8.57
N THR A 13 -16.80 9.47 7.34
CA THR A 13 -15.37 9.26 7.08
C THR A 13 -14.55 10.52 7.26
N LEU A 14 -15.07 11.67 6.82
CA LEU A 14 -14.40 12.96 6.99
C LEU A 14 -14.37 13.39 8.46
N ASP A 15 -15.51 13.29 9.14
CA ASP A 15 -15.66 13.69 10.55
C ASP A 15 -14.89 12.75 11.50
N GLY A 16 -14.79 11.47 11.15
CA GLY A 16 -14.08 10.46 11.91
C GLY A 16 -12.59 10.31 11.56
N ALA A 17 -12.04 11.18 10.69
CA ALA A 17 -10.63 11.11 10.31
C ALA A 17 -9.71 11.31 11.53
N ALA A 18 -8.82 10.37 11.78
CA ALA A 18 -7.93 10.39 12.93
C ALA A 18 -6.51 9.99 12.53
N ALA A 19 -5.54 10.50 13.28
CA ALA A 19 -4.16 10.07 13.17
C ALA A 19 -3.96 8.72 13.88
N GLY A 20 -2.99 7.94 13.43
CA GLY A 20 -2.62 6.68 14.07
C GLY A 20 -2.54 5.51 13.09
N PRO A 21 -2.47 4.27 13.61
CA PRO A 21 -2.45 3.07 12.79
C PRO A 21 -3.73 2.94 11.96
N VAL A 22 -3.58 2.61 10.68
CA VAL A 22 -4.69 2.33 9.78
C VAL A 22 -5.04 0.85 9.87
N ALA A 23 -6.33 0.51 9.91
CA ALA A 23 -6.76 -0.87 9.81
C ALA A 23 -6.46 -1.43 8.40
N GLU A 24 -5.92 -2.65 8.34
CA GLU A 24 -5.48 -3.29 7.11
C GLU A 24 -6.30 -4.57 6.78
N GLY A 25 -6.14 -5.08 5.58
CA GLY A 25 -6.85 -6.28 5.10
C GLY A 25 -8.27 -6.00 4.62
N ASN A 26 -9.21 -6.86 5.00
CA ASN A 26 -10.62 -6.85 4.53
C ASN A 26 -11.46 -5.72 5.14
N VAL A 27 -10.97 -4.51 5.20
CA VAL A 27 -11.64 -3.38 5.85
C VAL A 27 -12.06 -2.32 4.86
N GLY A 28 -13.19 -1.65 5.09
CA GLY A 28 -13.67 -0.56 4.27
C GLY A 28 -13.69 -0.92 2.77
N GLY A 29 -13.06 -0.10 1.94
CA GLY A 29 -12.91 -0.36 0.51
C GLY A 29 -12.14 -1.64 0.16
N GLY A 30 -11.36 -2.18 1.10
CA GLY A 30 -10.63 -3.43 0.96
C GLY A 30 -11.47 -4.70 1.12
N THR A 31 -12.72 -4.60 1.61
CA THR A 31 -13.57 -5.76 1.94
C THR A 31 -13.72 -6.74 0.77
N GLY A 32 -13.99 -6.25 -0.44
CA GLY A 32 -14.16 -7.10 -1.63
C GLY A 32 -12.88 -7.35 -2.43
N MET A 33 -11.75 -6.79 -2.03
CA MET A 33 -10.53 -6.77 -2.84
C MET A 33 -9.71 -8.06 -2.76
N THR A 34 -9.07 -8.42 -3.87
CA THR A 34 -8.20 -9.60 -3.99
C THR A 34 -6.94 -9.21 -4.74
N ALA A 35 -5.78 -9.68 -4.29
CA ALA A 35 -4.54 -9.46 -5.03
C ALA A 35 -3.80 -10.79 -5.23
N TYR A 36 -3.30 -10.99 -6.44
CA TYR A 36 -2.65 -12.25 -6.82
C TYR A 36 -3.51 -13.48 -6.51
N GLU A 37 -4.85 -13.33 -6.66
CA GLU A 37 -5.84 -14.39 -6.38
C GLU A 37 -5.83 -14.90 -4.92
N PHE A 38 -5.19 -14.16 -4.01
CA PHE A 38 -5.43 -14.25 -2.57
C PHE A 38 -6.39 -13.17 -2.13
N LYS A 39 -7.03 -13.35 -0.98
CA LYS A 39 -7.74 -12.26 -0.33
C LYS A 39 -6.73 -11.17 0.03
N ALA A 40 -7.09 -9.92 -0.24
CA ALA A 40 -6.28 -8.74 0.03
C ALA A 40 -7.19 -7.60 0.54
N GLY A 41 -6.78 -6.37 0.36
CA GLY A 41 -7.56 -5.22 0.79
C GLY A 41 -6.70 -3.98 0.99
N ILE A 42 -6.85 -3.35 2.15
CA ILE A 42 -6.06 -2.18 2.53
C ILE A 42 -4.70 -2.64 3.08
N GLY A 43 -3.65 -1.93 2.69
CA GLY A 43 -2.32 -2.10 3.27
C GLY A 43 -1.59 -0.76 3.35
N THR A 44 -0.71 -0.62 4.32
CA THR A 44 0.03 0.61 4.57
C THR A 44 1.51 0.34 4.84
N ALA A 45 2.34 1.32 4.57
CA ALA A 45 3.73 1.34 5.01
C ALA A 45 4.25 2.77 5.08
N SER A 46 5.30 3.00 5.83
CA SER A 46 5.93 4.32 5.91
C SER A 46 7.44 4.25 5.96
N ARG A 47 8.08 5.37 5.63
CA ARG A 47 9.53 5.55 5.70
C ARG A 47 9.87 6.89 6.32
N LEU A 48 10.86 6.89 7.17
CA LEU A 48 11.56 8.11 7.57
C LEU A 48 12.72 8.34 6.60
N VAL A 49 12.76 9.53 6.03
CA VAL A 49 13.74 9.93 5.02
C VAL A 49 14.53 11.11 5.57
N THR A 50 15.84 11.00 5.59
CA THR A 50 16.71 12.11 5.96
C THR A 50 17.32 12.72 4.70
N ILE A 51 17.14 14.03 4.53
CA ILE A 51 17.70 14.81 3.41
C ILE A 51 18.40 16.02 4.02
N ALA A 52 19.70 16.14 3.77
CA ALA A 52 20.56 17.03 4.53
C ALA A 52 20.41 16.71 6.04
N GLU A 53 19.98 17.67 6.85
CA GLU A 53 19.78 17.48 8.30
C GLU A 53 18.30 17.35 8.67
N GLU A 54 17.40 17.48 7.70
CA GLU A 54 15.95 17.41 7.89
C GLU A 54 15.42 15.99 7.76
N ARG A 55 14.41 15.66 8.57
CA ARG A 55 13.75 14.35 8.56
C ARG A 55 12.31 14.51 8.08
N TYR A 56 11.97 13.73 7.08
CA TYR A 56 10.64 13.69 6.49
C TYR A 56 10.03 12.30 6.64
N THR A 57 8.70 12.26 6.72
CA THR A 57 7.93 11.03 6.67
C THR A 57 7.29 10.89 5.30
N LEU A 58 7.35 9.68 4.74
CA LEU A 58 6.55 9.31 3.59
C LEU A 58 5.71 8.09 3.96
N GLY A 59 4.40 8.22 3.84
CA GLY A 59 3.43 7.14 4.05
C GLY A 59 2.78 6.72 2.73
N VAL A 60 2.49 5.43 2.61
CA VAL A 60 1.75 4.84 1.48
C VAL A 60 0.57 4.05 2.02
N LEU A 61 -0.59 4.25 1.41
CA LEU A 61 -1.78 3.42 1.58
C LEU A 61 -2.14 2.84 0.22
N VAL A 62 -2.44 1.54 0.18
CA VAL A 62 -2.94 0.86 -1.01
C VAL A 62 -4.31 0.24 -0.77
N GLN A 63 -5.14 0.22 -1.82
CA GLN A 63 -6.28 -0.67 -1.94
C GLN A 63 -5.95 -1.65 -3.06
N ALA A 64 -5.53 -2.85 -2.69
CA ALA A 64 -4.94 -3.83 -3.59
C ALA A 64 -5.99 -4.79 -4.15
N ASN A 65 -6.22 -4.70 -5.47
CA ASN A 65 -7.14 -5.58 -6.22
C ASN A 65 -6.53 -5.91 -7.60
N HIS A 66 -5.40 -6.63 -7.63
CA HIS A 66 -4.63 -6.79 -8.88
C HIS A 66 -3.83 -8.09 -8.92
N GLY A 67 -3.32 -8.42 -10.11
CA GLY A 67 -2.32 -9.46 -10.32
C GLY A 67 -2.86 -10.88 -10.34
N GLU A 68 -2.09 -11.77 -10.97
CA GLU A 68 -2.35 -13.19 -11.06
C GLU A 68 -1.43 -13.97 -10.10
N ARG A 69 -1.86 -15.11 -9.61
CA ARG A 69 -1.13 -15.94 -8.64
C ARG A 69 0.33 -16.17 -9.02
N ALA A 70 0.59 -16.56 -10.24
CA ALA A 70 1.93 -16.89 -10.70
C ALA A 70 2.91 -15.72 -10.72
N GLN A 71 2.39 -14.48 -10.70
CA GLN A 71 3.19 -13.25 -10.73
C GLN A 71 3.73 -12.86 -9.36
N LEU A 72 3.05 -13.26 -8.25
CA LEU A 72 3.38 -12.78 -6.91
C LEU A 72 4.84 -13.03 -6.53
N LEU A 73 5.53 -11.93 -6.28
CA LEU A 73 6.87 -11.91 -5.69
C LEU A 73 6.81 -11.31 -4.28
N VAL A 74 7.50 -11.93 -3.34
CA VAL A 74 7.73 -11.39 -1.99
C VAL A 74 9.23 -11.41 -1.73
N ALA A 75 9.83 -10.25 -1.50
CA ALA A 75 11.27 -10.10 -1.37
C ALA A 75 12.07 -10.72 -2.55
N GLY A 76 11.51 -10.66 -3.77
CA GLY A 76 12.07 -11.25 -4.98
C GLY A 76 11.90 -12.76 -5.09
N VAL A 77 11.21 -13.41 -4.17
CA VAL A 77 10.91 -14.86 -4.19
C VAL A 77 9.60 -15.10 -4.94
N PRO A 78 9.52 -16.08 -5.85
CA PRO A 78 8.32 -16.38 -6.63
C PRO A 78 7.26 -17.13 -5.80
N VAL A 79 6.74 -16.47 -4.74
CA VAL A 79 5.81 -17.04 -3.76
C VAL A 79 4.54 -17.56 -4.42
N GLY A 80 4.05 -16.84 -5.43
CA GLY A 80 2.83 -17.24 -6.12
C GLY A 80 2.95 -18.59 -6.85
N ARG A 81 4.13 -18.91 -7.37
CA ARG A 81 4.42 -20.21 -7.99
C ARG A 81 4.60 -21.31 -6.95
N GLU A 82 5.18 -21.00 -5.81
CA GLU A 82 5.39 -21.95 -4.70
C GLU A 82 4.08 -22.27 -3.94
N ILE A 83 3.08 -21.40 -4.00
CA ILE A 83 1.75 -21.59 -3.36
C ILE A 83 0.66 -21.56 -4.46
N GLY A 84 0.89 -22.25 -5.56
CA GLY A 84 -0.01 -22.28 -6.71
C GLY A 84 -1.27 -23.12 -6.52
N ASP A 85 -1.33 -23.98 -5.50
CA ASP A 85 -2.41 -24.92 -5.20
C ASP A 85 -3.54 -24.30 -4.34
N HIS A 86 -3.32 -23.16 -3.70
CA HIS A 86 -4.28 -22.50 -2.81
C HIS A 86 -5.09 -21.44 -3.58
N MET A 87 -5.80 -21.89 -4.61
CA MET A 87 -6.57 -21.04 -5.51
C MET A 87 -7.97 -20.72 -4.96
N PRO A 88 -8.57 -19.58 -5.33
CA PRO A 88 -9.93 -19.27 -4.93
C PRO A 88 -10.93 -20.27 -5.48
N VAL A 89 -12.00 -20.53 -4.71
CA VAL A 89 -13.17 -21.29 -5.17
C VAL A 89 -14.17 -20.32 -5.77
N ILE A 90 -14.45 -20.47 -7.07
CA ILE A 90 -15.35 -19.58 -7.80
C ILE A 90 -16.42 -20.42 -8.47
N HIS A 91 -17.67 -20.33 -7.98
CA HIS A 91 -18.82 -21.07 -8.49
C HIS A 91 -19.48 -20.38 -9.70
N GLN A 92 -19.50 -19.06 -9.72
CA GLN A 92 -19.96 -18.27 -10.85
C GLN A 92 -18.98 -17.15 -11.14
N ARG A 93 -18.54 -17.08 -12.37
CA ARG A 93 -17.64 -16.04 -12.87
C ARG A 93 -18.40 -15.18 -13.89
N ASN A 94 -18.42 -13.87 -13.67
CA ASN A 94 -18.80 -12.93 -14.72
C ASN A 94 -17.58 -12.61 -15.59
N GLU A 95 -17.76 -12.39 -16.87
CA GLU A 95 -16.65 -12.04 -17.80
C GLU A 95 -15.84 -10.80 -17.37
N TRP A 96 -16.45 -9.92 -16.60
CA TRP A 96 -15.87 -8.69 -16.05
C TRP A 96 -14.94 -8.91 -14.85
N GLU A 97 -14.92 -10.09 -14.23
CA GLU A 97 -14.19 -10.39 -12.99
C GLU A 97 -12.68 -10.63 -13.18
N ARG A 98 -12.18 -10.51 -14.41
CA ARG A 98 -10.73 -10.57 -14.70
C ARG A 98 -10.03 -9.21 -14.60
N GLN A 99 -10.78 -8.15 -14.34
CA GLN A 99 -10.24 -6.80 -14.27
C GLN A 99 -9.84 -6.48 -12.84
N GLY A 100 -8.56 -6.26 -12.65
CA GLY A 100 -8.02 -5.83 -11.37
C GLY A 100 -7.28 -4.50 -11.53
N SER A 101 -7.25 -3.71 -10.46
CA SER A 101 -6.55 -2.43 -10.40
C SER A 101 -6.08 -2.18 -8.98
N ILE A 102 -5.18 -1.25 -8.78
CA ILE A 102 -4.75 -0.80 -7.47
C ILE A 102 -4.93 0.71 -7.33
N ILE A 103 -5.37 1.16 -6.17
CA ILE A 103 -5.27 2.56 -5.78
C ILE A 103 -4.09 2.70 -4.82
N ILE A 104 -3.20 3.63 -5.10
CA ILE A 104 -2.04 3.94 -4.26
C ILE A 104 -2.05 5.42 -3.91
N VAL A 105 -2.11 5.71 -2.62
CA VAL A 105 -2.06 7.06 -2.07
C VAL A 105 -0.76 7.24 -1.32
N ILE A 106 0.01 8.26 -1.69
CA ILE A 106 1.30 8.61 -1.08
C ILE A 106 1.16 9.96 -0.41
N GLY A 107 1.39 10.03 0.91
CA GLY A 107 1.44 11.27 1.68
C GLY A 107 2.86 11.53 2.20
N THR A 108 3.28 12.79 2.23
CA THR A 108 4.57 13.18 2.83
C THR A 108 4.49 14.56 3.45
N ASP A 109 5.32 14.83 4.45
CA ASP A 109 5.54 16.17 5.00
C ASP A 109 6.73 16.90 4.34
N ALA A 110 7.42 16.25 3.39
CA ALA A 110 8.47 16.90 2.62
C ALA A 110 7.88 18.03 1.72
N PRO A 111 8.54 19.19 1.63
CA PRO A 111 8.09 20.31 0.80
C PRO A 111 8.31 19.99 -0.69
N LEU A 112 7.27 19.52 -1.35
CA LEU A 112 7.30 19.11 -2.75
C LEU A 112 6.27 19.88 -3.56
N LEU A 113 6.70 20.40 -4.71
CA LEU A 113 5.82 21.01 -5.70
C LEU A 113 4.94 19.94 -6.41
N PRO A 114 3.81 20.32 -7.02
CA PRO A 114 2.94 19.39 -7.75
C PRO A 114 3.66 18.55 -8.82
N THR A 115 4.65 19.12 -9.50
CA THR A 115 5.48 18.41 -10.49
C THR A 115 6.37 17.33 -9.85
N GLN A 116 6.90 17.62 -8.67
CA GLN A 116 7.70 16.66 -7.88
C GLN A 116 6.79 15.58 -7.31
N LEU A 117 5.62 15.93 -6.78
CA LEU A 117 4.60 14.97 -6.31
C LEU A 117 4.14 14.04 -7.43
N LYS A 118 3.93 14.56 -8.65
CA LYS A 118 3.64 13.73 -9.83
C LYS A 118 4.79 12.75 -10.13
N ALA A 119 6.04 13.17 -9.95
CA ALA A 119 7.19 12.29 -10.12
C ALA A 119 7.28 11.23 -9.01
N VAL A 120 6.91 11.56 -7.77
CA VAL A 120 6.80 10.60 -6.65
C VAL A 120 5.69 9.58 -6.93
N ALA A 121 4.49 10.01 -7.33
CA ALA A 121 3.37 9.13 -7.67
C ALA A 121 3.75 8.10 -8.74
N LYS A 122 4.49 8.50 -9.76
CA LYS A 122 4.99 7.58 -10.80
C LYS A 122 5.92 6.48 -10.24
N ARG A 123 6.56 6.67 -9.10
CA ARG A 123 7.43 5.66 -8.45
C ARG A 123 6.62 4.53 -7.82
N ALA A 124 5.34 4.74 -7.53
CA ALA A 124 4.45 3.68 -7.08
C ALA A 124 4.42 2.50 -8.06
N ALA A 125 4.43 2.76 -9.37
CA ALA A 125 4.48 1.70 -10.39
C ALA A 125 5.72 0.79 -10.24
N LEU A 126 6.87 1.33 -9.82
CA LEU A 126 8.08 0.53 -9.57
C LEU A 126 7.95 -0.34 -8.32
N GLY A 127 7.28 0.17 -7.27
CA GLY A 127 6.95 -0.61 -6.07
C GLY A 127 5.97 -1.73 -6.39
N LEU A 128 4.92 -1.43 -7.16
CA LEU A 128 3.95 -2.40 -7.66
C LEU A 128 4.62 -3.50 -8.49
N ALA A 129 5.52 -3.14 -9.42
CA ALA A 129 6.25 -4.09 -10.24
C ALA A 129 7.16 -5.02 -9.41
N ARG A 130 7.69 -4.58 -8.27
CA ARG A 130 8.51 -5.42 -7.37
C ARG A 130 7.73 -6.57 -6.74
N THR A 131 6.41 -6.42 -6.58
CA THR A 131 5.52 -7.50 -6.13
C THR A 131 5.09 -8.44 -7.26
N GLY A 132 5.54 -8.16 -8.51
CA GLY A 132 5.33 -8.99 -9.69
C GLY A 132 4.22 -8.53 -10.63
N SER A 133 3.48 -7.46 -10.30
CA SER A 133 2.46 -6.92 -11.19
C SER A 133 3.08 -6.33 -12.46
N ILE A 134 2.39 -6.55 -13.58
CA ILE A 134 2.78 -6.04 -14.90
C ILE A 134 1.93 -4.85 -15.37
N GLY A 135 0.95 -4.40 -14.53
CA GLY A 135 -0.03 -3.40 -14.96
C GLY A 135 -0.78 -3.89 -16.20
N GLY A 136 -1.57 -4.96 -16.05
CA GLY A 136 -2.20 -5.66 -17.18
C GLY A 136 -3.11 -4.76 -18.01
N TYR A 137 -3.47 -5.20 -19.21
CA TYR A 137 -4.24 -4.45 -20.22
C TYR A 137 -5.54 -3.82 -19.70
N SER A 138 -6.25 -4.50 -18.80
CA SER A 138 -7.50 -4.02 -18.21
C SER A 138 -7.31 -3.25 -16.91
N SER A 139 -6.07 -3.01 -16.47
CA SER A 139 -5.78 -2.32 -15.21
C SER A 139 -6.09 -0.83 -15.32
N GLY A 140 -6.87 -0.31 -14.36
CA GLY A 140 -7.15 1.10 -14.18
C GLY A 140 -6.43 1.66 -12.94
N ASP A 141 -5.12 1.40 -12.80
CA ASP A 141 -4.32 1.79 -11.65
C ASP A 141 -4.32 3.31 -11.44
N ILE A 142 -4.53 3.74 -10.20
CA ILE A 142 -4.56 5.15 -9.82
C ILE A 142 -3.50 5.41 -8.75
N PHE A 143 -2.60 6.36 -9.03
CA PHE A 143 -1.56 6.80 -8.13
C PHE A 143 -1.71 8.27 -7.79
N ILE A 144 -1.84 8.58 -6.50
CA ILE A 144 -1.99 9.93 -5.98
C ILE A 144 -0.85 10.21 -5.02
N ALA A 145 -0.27 11.42 -5.10
CA ALA A 145 0.69 11.89 -4.11
C ALA A 145 0.34 13.31 -3.67
N PHE A 146 0.48 13.58 -2.38
CA PHE A 146 0.28 14.91 -1.80
C PHE A 146 1.33 15.20 -0.72
N SER A 147 1.52 16.49 -0.45
CA SER A 147 2.36 16.96 0.65
C SER A 147 1.53 17.72 1.67
N THR A 148 1.85 17.51 2.95
CA THR A 148 1.31 18.27 4.08
C THR A 148 2.26 19.38 4.54
N ALA A 149 3.33 19.64 3.80
CA ALA A 149 4.26 20.72 4.12
C ALA A 149 3.51 22.06 4.19
N PRO A 150 3.80 22.91 5.19
CA PRO A 150 3.06 24.14 5.40
C PRO A 150 3.31 25.14 4.27
N LEU A 151 2.23 25.78 3.83
CA LEU A 151 2.27 26.95 2.93
C LEU A 151 2.33 28.21 3.79
N LYS A 152 3.28 29.08 3.53
CA LYS A 152 3.39 30.38 4.21
C LYS A 152 2.73 31.47 3.37
N GLN A 153 1.81 32.23 3.99
CA GLN A 153 1.28 33.42 3.34
C GLN A 153 2.34 34.53 3.40
N GLU A 154 2.79 35.02 2.26
CA GLU A 154 3.75 36.11 2.17
C GLU A 154 3.04 37.47 2.28
N ARG A 155 1.94 37.63 1.52
CA ARG A 155 1.06 38.81 1.51
C ARG A 155 -0.30 38.41 0.95
N ALA A 156 -1.28 39.30 1.03
CA ALA A 156 -2.61 39.05 0.48
C ALA A 156 -2.56 38.60 -0.98
N GLY A 157 -3.09 37.42 -1.27
CA GLY A 157 -3.11 36.82 -2.61
C GLY A 157 -1.80 36.12 -3.05
N TYR A 158 -0.76 36.04 -2.19
CA TYR A 158 0.51 35.40 -2.51
C TYR A 158 0.92 34.40 -1.43
N LEU A 159 1.40 33.24 -1.89
CA LEU A 159 1.97 32.21 -1.04
C LEU A 159 3.47 32.05 -1.32
N GLN A 160 4.24 31.94 -0.27
CA GLN A 160 5.63 31.48 -0.36
C GLN A 160 5.63 29.97 -0.23
N VAL A 161 6.20 29.28 -1.22
CA VAL A 161 6.29 27.82 -1.25
C VAL A 161 7.76 27.41 -1.15
N SER A 162 8.10 26.65 -0.12
CA SER A 162 9.40 25.97 -0.06
C SER A 162 9.33 24.70 -0.91
N MET A 163 10.42 24.37 -1.60
CA MET A 163 10.53 23.14 -2.34
C MET A 163 11.88 22.46 -2.07
N LEU A 164 11.88 21.15 -2.02
CA LEU A 164 13.09 20.36 -1.99
C LEU A 164 13.84 20.52 -3.33
N ASP A 165 15.17 20.70 -3.27
CA ASP A 165 15.99 20.65 -4.47
C ASP A 165 15.78 19.30 -5.18
N TYR A 166 15.50 19.35 -6.48
CA TYR A 166 15.24 18.15 -7.27
C TYR A 166 16.44 17.18 -7.29
N GLN A 167 17.64 17.68 -7.13
CA GLN A 167 18.85 16.84 -7.03
C GLN A 167 18.90 16.02 -5.74
N GLN A 168 18.13 16.41 -4.71
CA GLN A 168 18.05 15.72 -3.43
C GLN A 168 16.82 14.80 -3.31
N ILE A 169 16.02 14.64 -4.37
CA ILE A 169 14.72 13.93 -4.29
C ILE A 169 14.83 12.40 -4.26
N ASN A 170 15.97 11.82 -4.63
CA ASN A 170 16.15 10.38 -4.75
C ASN A 170 15.79 9.56 -3.50
N PRO A 171 16.08 10.00 -2.26
CA PRO A 171 15.66 9.31 -1.06
C PRO A 171 14.12 9.20 -0.95
N ILE A 172 13.37 10.25 -1.36
CA ILE A 172 11.89 10.23 -1.43
C ILE A 172 11.41 9.22 -2.47
N PHE A 173 12.03 9.16 -3.65
CA PHE A 173 11.70 8.17 -4.67
C PHE A 173 11.93 6.75 -4.18
N ALA A 174 13.07 6.48 -3.54
CA ALA A 174 13.37 5.17 -2.96
C ALA A 174 12.35 4.80 -1.87
N ALA A 175 11.99 5.76 -1.01
CA ALA A 175 10.97 5.56 0.02
C ALA A 175 9.61 5.21 -0.59
N ALA A 176 9.17 5.92 -1.64
CA ALA A 176 7.92 5.64 -2.33
C ALA A 176 7.88 4.23 -2.92
N VAL A 177 8.97 3.79 -3.58
CA VAL A 177 9.08 2.42 -4.13
C VAL A 177 9.01 1.37 -3.03
N GLN A 178 9.79 1.54 -1.96
CA GLN A 178 9.87 0.56 -0.87
C GLN A 178 8.58 0.49 -0.06
N ALA A 179 7.98 1.63 0.26
CA ALA A 179 6.75 1.66 1.03
C ALA A 179 5.56 1.12 0.21
N THR A 180 5.54 1.33 -1.11
CA THR A 180 4.51 0.73 -1.97
C THR A 180 4.63 -0.80 -2.02
N ASP A 181 5.84 -1.34 -2.22
CA ASP A 181 6.13 -2.77 -2.18
C ASP A 181 5.63 -3.39 -0.86
N GLU A 182 6.02 -2.80 0.28
CA GLU A 182 5.63 -3.27 1.61
C GLU A 182 4.12 -3.13 1.87
N ALA A 183 3.49 -2.02 1.49
CA ALA A 183 2.05 -1.81 1.68
C ALA A 183 1.21 -2.88 0.95
N ILE A 184 1.62 -3.29 -0.25
CA ILE A 184 0.95 -4.38 -0.99
C ILE A 184 1.11 -5.71 -0.25
N ILE A 185 2.29 -6.00 0.27
CA ILE A 185 2.52 -7.22 1.05
C ILE A 185 1.72 -7.19 2.36
N ASN A 186 1.62 -6.03 3.03
CA ASN A 186 0.81 -5.87 4.24
C ASN A 186 -0.69 -6.08 3.95
N ALA A 187 -1.19 -5.59 2.80
CA ALA A 187 -2.57 -5.86 2.38
C ALA A 187 -2.89 -7.36 2.23
N LEU A 188 -1.91 -8.16 1.76
CA LEU A 188 -2.04 -9.61 1.64
C LEU A 188 -1.91 -10.31 3.00
N VAL A 189 -0.98 -9.85 3.84
CA VAL A 189 -0.70 -10.48 5.14
C VAL A 189 -1.81 -10.19 6.15
N ALA A 190 -2.41 -9.00 6.11
CA ALA A 190 -3.47 -8.62 7.04
C ALA A 190 -4.85 -9.17 6.65
N ALA A 191 -5.01 -9.67 5.42
CA ALA A 191 -6.29 -10.14 4.95
C ALA A 191 -6.64 -11.53 5.51
N GLU A 192 -7.93 -11.74 5.75
CA GLU A 192 -8.51 -13.02 6.21
C GLU A 192 -9.32 -13.66 5.09
N THR A 193 -9.41 -15.00 5.09
CA THR A 193 -10.26 -15.75 4.15
C THR A 193 -11.69 -15.23 4.20
N MET A 194 -12.28 -15.00 3.04
CA MET A 194 -13.64 -14.47 2.93
C MET A 194 -14.44 -15.17 1.84
N SER A 195 -15.66 -15.57 2.17
CA SER A 195 -16.67 -15.98 1.20
C SER A 195 -17.62 -14.82 0.93
N GLY A 196 -17.90 -14.58 -0.34
CA GLY A 196 -18.76 -13.51 -0.82
C GLY A 196 -20.01 -14.05 -1.53
N ILE A 197 -20.51 -13.28 -2.48
CA ILE A 197 -21.69 -13.64 -3.29
C ILE A 197 -21.47 -14.98 -4.01
N ASN A 198 -22.53 -15.80 -4.11
CA ASN A 198 -22.52 -17.11 -4.76
C ASN A 198 -21.52 -18.09 -4.13
N ASP A 199 -21.22 -17.95 -2.84
CA ASP A 199 -20.24 -18.77 -2.10
C ASP A 199 -18.82 -18.73 -2.70
N ASN A 200 -18.53 -17.76 -3.57
CA ASN A 200 -17.17 -17.51 -4.06
C ASN A 200 -16.24 -17.21 -2.88
N THR A 201 -15.21 -18.03 -2.72
CA THR A 201 -14.29 -17.93 -1.57
C THR A 201 -12.89 -17.60 -2.02
N PHE A 202 -12.35 -16.53 -1.46
CA PHE A 202 -10.95 -16.14 -1.61
C PHE A 202 -10.19 -16.38 -0.31
N TYR A 203 -9.13 -17.16 -0.40
CA TYR A 203 -8.31 -17.54 0.74
C TYR A 203 -7.28 -16.49 1.07
N ALA A 204 -7.03 -16.29 2.36
CA ALA A 204 -5.89 -15.50 2.84
C ALA A 204 -4.57 -16.13 2.41
N LEU A 205 -3.52 -15.33 2.30
CA LEU A 205 -2.16 -15.82 2.09
C LEU A 205 -1.72 -16.66 3.29
N PRO A 206 -1.41 -17.98 3.13
CA PRO A 206 -1.12 -18.86 4.26
C PRO A 206 0.27 -18.52 4.85
N HIS A 207 0.31 -17.82 5.97
CA HIS A 207 1.53 -17.29 6.59
C HIS A 207 2.58 -18.36 6.91
N ALA A 208 2.16 -19.56 7.31
CA ALA A 208 3.09 -20.67 7.59
C ALA A 208 3.83 -21.10 6.32
N ARG A 209 3.11 -21.22 5.20
CA ARG A 209 3.68 -21.57 3.89
C ARG A 209 4.54 -20.44 3.35
N LEU A 210 4.10 -19.18 3.48
CA LEU A 210 4.91 -18.02 3.10
C LEU A 210 6.28 -18.05 3.82
N ARG A 211 6.27 -18.24 5.14
CA ARG A 211 7.52 -18.35 5.92
C ARG A 211 8.38 -19.53 5.48
N GLN A 212 7.79 -20.67 5.15
CA GLN A 212 8.50 -21.84 4.65
C GLN A 212 9.19 -21.55 3.31
N VAL A 213 8.46 -20.93 2.38
CA VAL A 213 8.99 -20.53 1.06
C VAL A 213 10.13 -19.53 1.23
N LEU A 214 9.96 -18.49 2.02
CA LEU A 214 11.01 -17.50 2.26
C LEU A 214 12.28 -18.12 2.90
N ARG A 215 12.12 -19.12 3.79
CA ARG A 215 13.27 -19.88 4.33
C ARG A 215 13.97 -20.70 3.24
N LYS A 216 13.23 -21.40 2.40
CA LYS A 216 13.75 -22.17 1.26
C LYS A 216 14.67 -21.30 0.38
N TYR A 217 14.26 -20.06 0.13
CA TYR A 217 15.02 -19.09 -0.67
C TYR A 217 16.01 -18.22 0.15
N ARG A 218 16.18 -18.51 1.44
CA ARG A 218 17.07 -17.76 2.36
C ARG A 218 16.76 -16.26 2.41
N ARG A 219 15.47 -15.91 2.33
CA ARG A 219 14.98 -14.52 2.38
C ARG A 219 14.26 -14.16 3.67
N LEU A 220 14.07 -15.13 4.59
CA LEU A 220 13.53 -14.84 5.91
C LEU A 220 14.67 -14.42 6.85
N ALA A 221 14.69 -13.13 7.20
CA ALA A 221 15.64 -12.64 8.19
C ALA A 221 15.30 -13.18 9.58
N THR A 222 16.30 -13.58 10.35
CA THR A 222 16.12 -13.81 11.79
C THR A 222 15.80 -12.46 12.44
N PRO A 223 14.71 -12.32 13.23
CA PRO A 223 14.42 -11.06 13.89
C PRO A 223 15.61 -10.62 14.74
N LYS A 224 16.26 -9.51 14.37
CA LYS A 224 17.18 -8.86 15.31
C LYS A 224 16.29 -8.38 16.47
N ARG A 225 16.62 -8.77 17.71
CA ARG A 225 16.01 -8.18 18.90
C ARG A 225 16.24 -6.66 18.82
N VAL A 226 15.20 -5.94 18.41
CA VAL A 226 15.20 -4.48 18.54
C VAL A 226 15.11 -4.24 20.05
N ALA A 227 16.14 -3.64 20.62
CA ALA A 227 16.08 -3.17 22.00
C ALA A 227 14.86 -2.25 22.12
N ARG A 228 13.95 -2.55 23.06
CA ARG A 228 12.84 -1.65 23.34
C ARG A 228 13.43 -0.27 23.64
N PRO A 229 12.95 0.81 22.97
CA PRO A 229 13.36 2.15 23.38
C PRO A 229 13.05 2.32 24.87
N PRO A 230 13.89 3.03 25.62
CA PRO A 230 13.62 3.30 27.04
C PRO A 230 12.22 3.94 27.14
N ALA A 231 11.48 3.52 28.18
CA ALA A 231 10.17 4.10 28.46
C ALA A 231 10.30 5.62 28.50
N LYS A 232 9.43 6.33 27.76
CA LYS A 232 9.41 7.79 27.77
C LYS A 232 9.29 8.25 29.23
N ALA A 233 10.24 9.09 29.66
CA ALA A 233 10.12 9.81 30.92
C ALA A 233 8.75 10.56 30.88
N GLN A 234 7.95 10.34 31.90
CA GLN A 234 6.74 11.13 32.12
C GLN A 234 7.21 12.57 32.34
N TRP A 235 6.78 13.45 31.47
CA TRP A 235 6.92 14.89 31.68
C TRP A 235 5.82 15.31 32.65
N GLU A 236 6.23 15.70 33.88
CA GLU A 236 5.42 16.46 34.82
C GLU A 236 5.22 17.88 34.30
#